data_5d76cec5b551a7b29236f17bbc396785
#
_entry.id   5d76cec5b551a7b29236f17bbc396785
#
_cell.length_a   1.000
_cell.length_b   1.000
_cell.length_c   1.000
_cell.angle_alpha   90.00
_cell.angle_beta   90.00
_cell.angle_gamma   90.00
#
_symmetry.space_group_name_H-M   'P 1'
#
loop_
_entity.id
_entity.type
_entity.pdbx_description
1 polymer ?
#
loop_
_entity_poly.entity_id
_entity_poly.type
_entity_poly.pdbx_seq_one_letter_code
_entity_poly.pdbx_strand_id
1 'polypeptide(L)'
;LSVSLQDELDFVQSYISLESGRIGEGFTASVIVEEGLDAKRIMIPSMIVQIPVENAIKHGLAGKDGEKELSVRVSREGKGIRILVCDNGRGYLPQVVSSTKGTGTGLKVLYQTVQLLNTKNKNEKMRFDITNRNDGQTGTQVSVYIPFHFSYEL
;
A
#
# COMPACT_ATOMS: atom_id res chain seq x y z
N LEU A 1 -6.07 5.09 15.35
CA LEU A 1 -4.80 4.64 14.74
C LEU A 1 -4.92 3.36 13.96
N SER A 2 -5.77 2.45 14.39
CA SER A 2 -5.99 1.20 13.68
C SER A 2 -7.41 1.11 13.17
N VAL A 3 -7.56 0.39 12.06
CA VAL A 3 -8.86 0.10 11.45
C VAL A 3 -8.87 -1.36 11.06
N SER A 4 -10.06 -1.91 10.78
CA SER A 4 -10.10 -3.26 10.23
C SER A 4 -9.57 -3.25 8.79
N LEU A 5 -8.97 -4.35 8.39
CA LEU A 5 -8.53 -4.53 7.00
C LEU A 5 -9.70 -4.34 6.05
N GLN A 6 -10.88 -4.84 6.41
CA GLN A 6 -12.07 -4.72 5.57
C GLN A 6 -12.44 -3.25 5.34
N ASP A 7 -12.47 -2.44 6.40
CA ASP A 7 -12.83 -1.02 6.26
C ASP A 7 -11.82 -0.27 5.39
N GLU A 8 -10.54 -0.56 5.59
CA GLU A 8 -9.50 0.06 4.77
C GLU A 8 -9.64 -0.33 3.31
N LEU A 9 -9.87 -1.60 3.02
CA LEU A 9 -10.04 -2.08 1.65
C LEU A 9 -11.31 -1.55 1.00
N ASP A 10 -12.40 -1.41 1.77
CA ASP A 10 -13.63 -0.81 1.26
C ASP A 10 -13.39 0.63 0.80
N PHE A 11 -12.66 1.39 1.60
CA PHE A 11 -12.29 2.76 1.23
C PHE A 11 -11.42 2.76 -0.02
N VAL A 12 -10.42 1.89 -0.06
CA VAL A 12 -9.50 1.80 -1.22
C VAL A 12 -10.27 1.46 -2.49
N GLN A 13 -11.20 0.52 -2.43
CA GLN A 13 -12.00 0.16 -3.60
C GLN A 13 -12.88 1.31 -4.07
N SER A 14 -13.47 2.08 -3.15
CA SER A 14 -14.24 3.27 -3.50
C SER A 14 -13.36 4.32 -4.17
N TYR A 15 -12.16 4.54 -3.63
CA TYR A 15 -11.20 5.48 -4.21
C TYR A 15 -10.80 5.06 -5.63
N ILE A 16 -10.47 3.78 -5.81
CA ILE A 16 -10.11 3.23 -7.12
C ILE A 16 -11.25 3.42 -8.12
N SER A 17 -12.50 3.17 -7.70
CA SER A 17 -13.66 3.34 -8.59
C SER A 17 -13.81 4.79 -9.05
N LEU A 18 -13.64 5.74 -8.14
CA LEU A 18 -13.70 7.16 -8.51
C LEU A 18 -12.59 7.53 -9.49
N GLU A 19 -11.37 7.07 -9.23
CA GLU A 19 -10.23 7.39 -10.08
C GLU A 19 -10.32 6.67 -11.44
N SER A 20 -10.90 5.47 -11.49
CA SER A 20 -11.11 4.75 -12.73
C SER A 20 -11.94 5.56 -13.72
N GLY A 21 -13.00 6.23 -13.26
CA GLY A 21 -13.82 7.09 -14.10
C GLY A 21 -13.02 8.25 -14.66
N ARG A 22 -12.08 8.78 -13.90
CA ARG A 22 -11.26 9.91 -14.32
C ARG A 22 -10.09 9.50 -15.21
N ILE A 23 -9.45 8.37 -14.92
CA ILE A 23 -8.32 7.87 -15.70
C ILE A 23 -8.78 7.38 -17.08
N GLY A 24 -9.93 6.69 -17.12
CA GLY A 24 -10.50 6.22 -18.37
C GLY A 24 -9.99 4.84 -18.78
N GLU A 25 -9.97 4.62 -20.11
CA GLU A 25 -9.59 3.33 -20.66
C GLU A 25 -8.14 2.98 -20.38
N GLY A 26 -7.87 1.69 -20.32
CA GLY A 26 -6.51 1.18 -20.10
C GLY A 26 -6.11 1.08 -18.64
N PHE A 27 -6.99 1.43 -17.72
CA PHE A 27 -6.72 1.29 -16.29
C PHE A 27 -7.38 0.02 -15.76
N THR A 28 -6.57 -0.85 -15.17
CA THR A 28 -7.03 -2.09 -14.53
C THR A 28 -6.55 -2.10 -13.09
N ALA A 29 -7.45 -2.36 -12.17
CA ALA A 29 -7.10 -2.46 -10.76
C ALA A 29 -7.71 -3.71 -10.15
N SER A 30 -6.98 -4.34 -9.24
CA SER A 30 -7.47 -5.51 -8.52
C SER A 30 -7.13 -5.39 -7.03
N VAL A 31 -8.06 -5.86 -6.21
CA VAL A 31 -7.87 -5.96 -4.76
C VAL A 31 -8.21 -7.39 -4.39
N ILE A 32 -7.21 -8.15 -3.96
CA ILE A 32 -7.34 -9.59 -3.71
C ILE A 32 -6.89 -9.88 -2.28
N VAL A 33 -7.76 -10.54 -1.52
CA VAL A 33 -7.45 -11.02 -0.17
C VAL A 33 -7.42 -12.54 -0.22
N GLU A 34 -6.34 -13.14 0.28
CA GLU A 34 -6.20 -14.59 0.32
C GLU A 34 -7.36 -15.22 1.08
N GLU A 35 -7.87 -16.33 0.54
CA GLU A 35 -8.95 -17.06 1.17
C GLU A 35 -8.53 -17.53 2.56
N GLY A 36 -9.45 -17.45 3.51
CA GLY A 36 -9.19 -17.85 4.89
C GLY A 36 -8.80 -16.71 5.82
N LEU A 37 -8.45 -15.53 5.28
CA LEU A 37 -8.20 -14.36 6.11
C LEU A 37 -9.51 -13.66 6.45
N ASP A 38 -9.71 -13.38 7.73
CA ASP A 38 -10.90 -12.66 8.18
C ASP A 38 -10.61 -11.17 8.25
N ALA A 39 -10.85 -10.48 7.14
CA ALA A 39 -10.53 -9.06 7.01
C ALA A 39 -11.27 -8.18 8.01
N LYS A 40 -12.40 -8.62 8.50
CA LYS A 40 -13.18 -7.85 9.49
C LYS A 40 -12.52 -7.85 10.87
N ARG A 41 -11.70 -8.85 11.15
CA ARG A 41 -11.04 -9.00 12.45
C ARG A 41 -9.57 -8.62 12.44
N ILE A 42 -8.96 -8.54 11.26
CA ILE A 42 -7.56 -8.15 11.16
C ILE A 42 -7.46 -6.64 11.29
N MET A 43 -6.69 -6.17 12.26
CA MET A 43 -6.48 -4.75 12.49
C MET A 43 -5.16 -4.31 11.88
N ILE A 44 -5.16 -3.17 11.20
CA ILE A 44 -3.99 -2.61 10.55
C ILE A 44 -3.92 -1.11 10.85
N PRO A 45 -2.75 -0.49 10.68
CA PRO A 45 -2.68 0.97 10.82
C PRO A 45 -3.58 1.66 9.80
N SER A 46 -4.27 2.68 10.24
CA SER A 46 -5.11 3.48 9.35
C SER A 46 -4.26 4.05 8.21
N MET A 47 -4.77 3.97 6.99
CA MET A 47 -4.17 4.54 5.78
C MET A 47 -2.94 3.78 5.26
N ILE A 48 -2.59 2.64 5.85
CA ILE A 48 -1.41 1.88 5.44
C ILE A 48 -1.53 1.33 4.01
N VAL A 49 -2.74 1.12 3.53
CA VAL A 49 -3.01 0.72 2.13
C VAL A 49 -3.41 1.92 1.29
N GLN A 50 -4.22 2.80 1.85
CA GLN A 50 -4.77 3.95 1.15
C GLN A 50 -3.68 4.87 0.61
N ILE A 51 -2.68 5.22 1.41
CA ILE A 51 -1.63 6.12 0.98
C ILE A 51 -0.79 5.53 -0.16
N PRO A 52 -0.34 4.28 -0.09
CA PRO A 52 0.34 3.66 -1.24
C PRO A 52 -0.51 3.62 -2.51
N VAL A 53 -1.79 3.35 -2.39
CA VAL A 53 -2.70 3.34 -3.54
C VAL A 53 -2.83 4.74 -4.14
N GLU A 54 -3.01 5.74 -3.31
CA GLU A 54 -3.07 7.13 -3.79
C GLU A 54 -1.79 7.55 -4.49
N ASN A 55 -0.64 7.17 -3.93
CA ASN A 55 0.66 7.47 -4.57
C ASN A 55 0.80 6.75 -5.90
N ALA A 56 0.38 5.50 -5.99
CA ALA A 56 0.42 4.75 -7.25
C ALA A 56 -0.38 5.47 -8.33
N ILE A 57 -1.59 5.90 -8.01
CA ILE A 57 -2.47 6.55 -8.97
C ILE A 57 -1.98 7.95 -9.33
N LYS A 58 -1.64 8.76 -8.33
CA LYS A 58 -1.29 10.17 -8.56
C LYS A 58 0.11 10.35 -9.12
N HIS A 59 1.03 9.48 -8.80
CA HIS A 59 2.45 9.67 -9.15
C HIS A 59 3.02 8.55 -9.99
N GLY A 60 2.69 7.30 -9.67
CA GLY A 60 3.20 6.15 -10.42
C GLY A 60 2.61 6.07 -11.82
N LEU A 61 1.31 6.17 -11.92
CA LEU A 61 0.56 5.98 -13.17
C LEU A 61 0.25 7.28 -13.90
N ALA A 62 0.38 8.43 -13.23
CA ALA A 62 0.07 9.72 -13.85
C ALA A 62 0.98 9.96 -15.04
N GLY A 63 0.38 10.33 -16.18
CA GLY A 63 1.11 10.62 -17.39
C GLY A 63 1.67 9.42 -18.13
N LYS A 64 1.45 8.20 -17.60
CA LYS A 64 1.89 7.00 -18.29
C LYS A 64 1.05 6.74 -19.53
N ASP A 65 1.71 6.40 -20.63
CA ASP A 65 1.05 5.94 -21.85
C ASP A 65 0.82 4.44 -21.78
N GLY A 66 -0.23 3.96 -22.44
CA GLY A 66 -0.55 2.54 -22.52
C GLY A 66 -1.28 2.03 -21.28
N GLU A 67 -1.19 0.73 -21.08
CA GLU A 67 -1.89 0.07 -19.96
C GLU A 67 -1.39 0.55 -18.60
N LYS A 68 -2.34 0.88 -17.72
CA LYS A 68 -2.07 1.28 -16.36
C LYS A 68 -2.62 0.22 -15.43
N GLU A 69 -1.78 -0.37 -14.63
CA GLU A 69 -2.15 -1.48 -13.76
C GLU A 69 -1.82 -1.19 -12.30
N LEU A 70 -2.76 -1.50 -11.44
CA LEU A 70 -2.62 -1.38 -9.99
C LEU A 70 -3.15 -2.64 -9.35
N SER A 71 -2.40 -3.21 -8.42
CA SER A 71 -2.87 -4.37 -7.67
C SER A 71 -2.62 -4.19 -6.18
N VAL A 72 -3.57 -4.64 -5.38
CA VAL A 72 -3.44 -4.75 -3.93
C VAL A 72 -3.67 -6.22 -3.59
N ARG A 73 -2.70 -6.85 -2.97
CA ARG A 73 -2.79 -8.26 -2.56
C ARG A 73 -2.51 -8.38 -1.08
N VAL A 74 -3.37 -9.11 -0.40
CA VAL A 74 -3.20 -9.42 1.02
C VAL A 74 -3.11 -10.93 1.16
N SER A 75 -2.03 -11.40 1.76
CA SER A 75 -1.79 -12.82 1.97
C SER A 75 -1.30 -13.08 3.39
N ARG A 76 -1.51 -14.33 3.84
CA ARG A 76 -0.94 -14.76 5.12
C ARG A 76 0.55 -15.01 4.95
N GLU A 77 1.32 -14.55 5.90
CA GLU A 77 2.74 -14.83 5.95
C GLU A 77 3.12 -15.08 7.40
N GLY A 78 3.42 -16.34 7.73
CA GLY A 78 3.76 -16.71 9.11
C GLY A 78 2.65 -16.31 10.09
N LYS A 79 2.98 -15.54 11.09
CA LYS A 79 2.04 -15.08 12.12
C LYS A 79 1.52 -13.67 11.83
N GLY A 80 1.37 -13.34 10.59
CA GLY A 80 0.88 -12.05 10.20
C GLY A 80 0.38 -12.06 8.76
N ILE A 81 0.26 -10.88 8.19
CA ILE A 81 -0.16 -10.70 6.81
C ILE A 81 0.89 -9.89 6.06
N ARG A 82 0.97 -10.15 4.76
CA ARG A 82 1.73 -9.35 3.80
C ARG A 82 0.76 -8.60 2.92
N ILE A 83 0.93 -7.29 2.82
CA ILE A 83 0.17 -6.46 1.89
C ILE A 83 1.13 -5.97 0.83
N LEU A 84 0.79 -6.20 -0.45
CA LEU A 84 1.56 -5.72 -1.57
C LEU A 84 0.72 -4.76 -2.39
N VAL A 85 1.23 -3.55 -2.60
CA VAL A 85 0.60 -2.57 -3.50
C VAL A 85 1.58 -2.37 -4.66
N CYS A 86 1.19 -2.81 -5.85
CA CYS A 86 2.04 -2.76 -7.03
C CYS A 86 1.40 -1.95 -8.13
N ASP A 87 2.20 -1.15 -8.82
CA ASP A 87 1.78 -0.47 -10.03
C ASP A 87 2.79 -0.76 -11.15
N ASN A 88 2.40 -0.47 -12.38
CA ASN A 88 3.29 -0.59 -13.53
C ASN A 88 3.73 0.78 -14.06
N GLY A 89 3.85 1.76 -13.19
CA GLY A 89 4.25 3.10 -13.53
C GLY A 89 5.75 3.23 -13.78
N ARG A 90 6.25 4.44 -13.56
CA ARG A 90 7.67 4.77 -13.83
C ARG A 90 8.65 4.21 -12.80
N GLY A 91 8.15 3.68 -11.70
CA GLY A 91 8.98 3.14 -10.63
C GLY A 91 9.28 4.15 -9.53
N TYR A 92 9.89 3.65 -8.47
CA TYR A 92 10.26 4.45 -7.31
C TYR A 92 11.65 5.03 -7.51
N LEU A 93 11.74 6.35 -7.45
CA LEU A 93 13.01 7.08 -7.57
C LEU A 93 13.14 7.97 -6.32
N PRO A 94 13.97 7.56 -5.35
CA PRO A 94 14.05 8.29 -4.07
C PRO A 94 14.37 9.78 -4.22
N GLN A 95 15.23 10.13 -5.19
CA GLN A 95 15.59 11.51 -5.44
C GLN A 95 14.40 12.33 -5.94
N VAL A 96 13.59 11.73 -6.80
CA VAL A 96 12.41 12.40 -7.34
C VAL A 96 11.35 12.54 -6.26
N VAL A 97 11.13 11.47 -5.49
CA VAL A 97 10.14 11.47 -4.40
C VAL A 97 10.46 12.56 -3.38
N SER A 98 11.72 12.70 -3.01
CA SER A 98 12.12 13.69 -2.01
C SER A 98 12.10 15.12 -2.55
N SER A 99 12.23 15.32 -3.87
CA SER A 99 12.26 16.65 -4.48
C SER A 99 10.90 17.11 -4.98
N THR A 100 9.97 16.20 -5.21
CA THR A 100 8.64 16.54 -5.74
C THR A 100 7.71 16.87 -4.58
N LYS A 101 7.20 18.10 -4.60
CA LYS A 101 6.33 18.59 -3.55
C LYS A 101 5.08 17.73 -3.41
N GLY A 102 4.84 17.21 -2.21
CA GLY A 102 3.73 16.33 -1.91
C GLY A 102 3.95 14.88 -2.25
N THR A 103 4.91 14.58 -3.14
CA THR A 103 5.23 13.20 -3.50
C THR A 103 6.13 12.60 -2.43
N GLY A 104 5.76 11.46 -1.91
CA GLY A 104 6.54 10.79 -0.89
C GLY A 104 6.31 11.31 0.52
N THR A 105 5.63 12.43 0.69
CA THR A 105 5.29 12.92 2.03
C THR A 105 4.42 11.91 2.77
N GLY A 106 3.40 11.38 2.11
CA GLY A 106 2.53 10.37 2.70
C GLY A 106 3.28 9.09 3.01
N LEU A 107 4.10 8.60 2.09
CA LEU A 107 4.91 7.39 2.30
C LEU A 107 5.91 7.59 3.43
N LYS A 108 6.51 8.78 3.51
CA LYS A 108 7.44 9.11 4.59
C LYS A 108 6.74 9.10 5.94
N VAL A 109 5.54 9.68 6.01
CA VAL A 109 4.75 9.70 7.24
C VAL A 109 4.38 8.28 7.65
N LEU A 110 4.00 7.42 6.70
CA LEU A 110 3.71 6.02 6.99
C LEU A 110 4.95 5.30 7.54
N TYR A 111 6.09 5.51 6.91
CA TYR A 111 7.33 4.90 7.37
C TYR A 111 7.62 5.31 8.82
N GLN A 112 7.49 6.61 9.13
CA GLN A 112 7.70 7.12 10.48
C GLN A 112 6.69 6.55 11.46
N THR A 113 5.44 6.40 11.05
CA THR A 113 4.39 5.81 11.89
C THR A 113 4.71 4.36 12.21
N VAL A 114 5.16 3.58 11.23
CA VAL A 114 5.57 2.19 11.44
C VAL A 114 6.74 2.13 12.43
N GLN A 115 7.71 3.01 12.28
CA GLN A 115 8.85 3.07 13.18
C GLN A 115 8.40 3.36 14.61
N LEU A 116 7.51 4.32 14.78
CA LEU A 116 6.98 4.68 16.10
C LEU A 116 6.22 3.52 16.73
N LEU A 117 5.34 2.88 15.98
CA LEU A 117 4.58 1.72 16.46
C LEU A 117 5.50 0.57 16.84
N ASN A 118 6.57 0.37 16.07
CA ASN A 118 7.52 -0.70 16.36
C ASN A 118 8.27 -0.48 17.66
N THR A 119 8.40 0.75 18.14
CA THR A 119 9.03 0.99 19.45
C THR A 119 8.22 0.39 20.59
N LYS A 120 6.92 0.23 20.39
CA LYS A 120 6.00 -0.33 21.38
C LYS A 120 5.82 -1.85 21.24
N ASN A 121 6.33 -2.44 20.17
CA ASN A 121 6.14 -3.85 19.85
C ASN A 121 7.50 -4.53 19.75
N LYS A 122 8.06 -4.91 20.88
CA LYS A 122 9.44 -5.41 20.95
C LYS A 122 9.62 -6.79 20.32
N ASN A 123 8.60 -7.64 20.39
CA ASN A 123 8.72 -9.03 19.97
C ASN A 123 8.31 -9.24 18.50
N GLU A 124 7.36 -8.46 18.04
CA GLU A 124 6.85 -8.59 16.66
C GLU A 124 6.76 -7.20 16.06
N LYS A 125 7.42 -7.03 14.92
CA LYS A 125 7.53 -5.72 14.28
C LYS A 125 6.91 -5.75 12.90
N MET A 126 6.30 -4.62 12.52
CA MET A 126 5.91 -4.38 11.14
C MET A 126 7.15 -4.10 10.30
N ARG A 127 7.08 -4.45 9.02
CA ARG A 127 8.08 -4.06 8.02
C ARG A 127 7.37 -3.32 6.89
N PHE A 128 7.99 -2.27 6.44
CA PHE A 128 7.45 -1.40 5.40
C PHE A 128 8.57 -1.08 4.41
N ASP A 129 8.44 -1.58 3.19
CA ASP A 129 9.47 -1.43 2.16
C ASP A 129 8.87 -0.90 0.88
N ILE A 130 9.61 -0.03 0.21
CA ILE A 130 9.26 0.50 -1.10
C ILE A 130 10.40 0.14 -2.04
N THR A 131 10.07 -0.59 -3.10
CA THR A 131 11.08 -1.04 -4.06
C THR A 131 10.56 -0.88 -5.48
N ASN A 132 11.48 -0.88 -6.44
CA ASN A 132 11.13 -1.06 -7.84
C ASN A 132 10.77 -2.53 -8.07
N ARG A 133 9.91 -2.76 -9.05
CA ARG A 133 9.55 -4.13 -9.41
C ARG A 133 10.79 -4.85 -9.96
N ASN A 134 10.85 -6.14 -9.66
CA ASN A 134 11.97 -6.99 -10.08
C ASN A 134 11.53 -8.14 -11.00
N ASP A 135 10.31 -8.06 -11.56
CA ASP A 135 9.75 -9.08 -12.41
C ASP A 135 9.90 -8.76 -13.91
N GLY A 136 10.85 -7.92 -14.25
CA GLY A 136 11.10 -7.50 -15.63
C GLY A 136 10.21 -6.36 -16.12
N GLN A 137 9.30 -5.89 -15.29
CA GLN A 137 8.43 -4.75 -15.60
C GLN A 137 8.86 -3.52 -14.81
N THR A 138 8.52 -2.34 -15.34
CA THR A 138 8.69 -1.11 -14.57
C THR A 138 7.55 -0.96 -13.58
N GLY A 139 7.80 -0.24 -12.51
CA GLY A 139 6.79 0.04 -11.52
C GLY A 139 7.32 0.01 -10.11
N THR A 140 6.44 0.30 -9.18
CA THR A 140 6.75 0.37 -7.76
C THR A 140 6.01 -0.72 -7.01
N GLN A 141 6.66 -1.29 -6.02
CA GLN A 141 6.04 -2.21 -5.08
C GLN A 141 6.19 -1.68 -3.66
N VAL A 142 5.07 -1.50 -2.98
CA VAL A 142 5.05 -1.22 -1.55
C VAL A 142 4.69 -2.51 -0.85
N SER A 143 5.53 -2.97 0.06
CA SER A 143 5.37 -4.22 0.79
C SER A 143 5.27 -3.92 2.28
N VAL A 144 4.20 -4.39 2.91
CA VAL A 144 3.98 -4.20 4.34
C VAL A 144 3.74 -5.55 4.98
N TYR A 145 4.50 -5.86 6.03
CA TYR A 145 4.24 -7.04 6.86
C TYR A 145 3.68 -6.59 8.19
N ILE A 146 2.53 -7.14 8.60
CA ILE A 146 1.85 -6.78 9.84
C ILE A 146 1.58 -8.04 10.65
N PRO A 147 2.18 -8.18 11.84
CA PRO A 147 1.88 -9.31 12.73
C PRO A 147 0.42 -9.28 13.18
N PHE A 148 -0.17 -10.46 13.36
CA PHE A 148 -1.55 -10.55 13.87
C PHE A 148 -1.66 -9.97 15.28
N HIS A 149 -0.66 -10.23 16.11
CA HIS A 149 -0.62 -9.77 17.50
C HIS A 149 0.26 -8.54 17.60
N PHE A 150 -0.29 -7.42 17.20
CA PHE A 150 0.42 -6.15 17.19
C PHE A 150 -0.40 -5.12 17.99
N SER A 151 0.25 -4.38 18.88
CA SER A 151 -0.43 -3.37 19.68
C SER A 151 -0.33 -2.01 19.01
N TYR A 152 -1.48 -1.35 18.90
CA TYR A 152 -1.58 0.01 18.35
C TYR A 152 -1.69 1.06 19.45
N GLU A 153 -1.56 0.66 20.70
CA GLU A 153 -1.54 1.60 21.81
C GLU A 153 -0.18 2.32 21.87
N LEU A 154 -0.23 3.62 22.05
CA LEU A 154 0.98 4.44 22.16
C LEU A 154 1.31 4.84 23.61
#